data_c93e448af0524541d244feb254057525
#
_entry.id   c93e448af0524541d244feb254057525
#
_cell.length_a   1.000
_cell.length_b   1.000
_cell.length_c   1.000
_cell.angle_alpha   90.00
_cell.angle_beta   90.00
_cell.angle_gamma   90.00
#
_symmetry.space_group_name_H-M   'P 1'
#
loop_
_entity.id
_entity.type
_entity.pdbx_description
1 polymer ?
#
loop_
_entity_poly.entity_id
_entity_poly.type
_entity_poly.pdbx_seq_one_letter_code
_entity_poly.pdbx_strand_id
1 'polypeptide(L)'
;MKKLWTMLLLCTLSLSTVYAQPKQRAGVRMEVADSETDHGDYSIFTYKDTDEDDSFGYYLSLGRVNNTLGADEILGVNVQNIDEVTIWLGSTTDEALDMLGRILDLYDEDVDTSVEFRGRSVNGAGHLEEPTTSTCVVEKKTLGGKRLRFLFKKDKGEGHAFLTKAVVKELRTNFKIDVKLHPKRHHKK
;
A
#
# COMPACT_ATOMS: atom_id res chain seq x y z
N MET A 1 38.66 -43.28 -1.17
CA MET A 1 37.92 -42.77 -2.32
C MET A 1 36.40 -42.60 -2.08
N LYS A 2 35.71 -43.48 -1.33
CA LYS A 2 34.28 -43.39 -1.08
C LYS A 2 33.83 -42.14 -0.24
N LYS A 3 34.69 -41.63 0.67
CA LYS A 3 34.38 -40.45 1.51
C LYS A 3 34.49 -39.12 0.76
N LEU A 4 35.25 -39.05 -0.32
CA LEU A 4 35.38 -37.82 -1.14
C LEU A 4 34.14 -37.59 -1.99
N TRP A 5 33.50 -38.65 -2.46
CA TRP A 5 32.27 -38.57 -3.28
C TRP A 5 31.04 -38.14 -2.47
N THR A 6 30.95 -38.54 -1.19
CA THR A 6 29.88 -38.14 -0.31
C THR A 6 29.95 -36.65 0.06
N MET A 7 31.16 -36.10 0.22
CA MET A 7 31.35 -34.67 0.46
C MET A 7 31.01 -33.82 -0.77
N LEU A 8 31.37 -34.31 -1.97
CA LEU A 8 31.03 -33.60 -3.22
C LEU A 8 29.51 -33.57 -3.47
N LEU A 9 28.79 -34.66 -3.12
CA LEU A 9 27.34 -34.76 -3.27
C LEU A 9 26.59 -33.84 -2.26
N LEU A 10 27.13 -33.66 -1.05
CA LEU A 10 26.56 -32.74 -0.07
C LEU A 10 26.74 -31.26 -0.47
N CYS A 11 27.90 -30.94 -1.10
CA CYS A 11 28.12 -29.56 -1.59
C CYS A 11 27.24 -29.19 -2.79
N THR A 12 26.82 -30.14 -3.62
CA THR A 12 25.93 -29.87 -4.75
C THR A 12 24.46 -29.73 -4.34
N LEU A 13 24.06 -30.31 -3.21
CA LEU A 13 22.68 -30.17 -2.65
C LEU A 13 22.47 -28.86 -1.91
N SER A 14 23.52 -28.18 -1.46
CA SER A 14 23.42 -26.89 -0.77
C SER A 14 23.37 -25.68 -1.70
N LEU A 15 23.54 -25.86 -3.00
CA LEU A 15 23.51 -24.75 -4.00
C LEU A 15 22.17 -24.57 -4.69
N SER A 16 21.14 -25.35 -4.36
CA SER A 16 19.84 -25.28 -5.04
C SER A 16 18.71 -24.60 -4.27
N THR A 17 18.99 -23.96 -3.14
CA THR A 17 18.07 -22.93 -2.65
C THR A 17 18.38 -21.61 -3.35
N VAL A 18 18.15 -21.56 -4.65
CA VAL A 18 17.88 -20.30 -5.31
C VAL A 18 16.56 -19.81 -4.68
N TYR A 19 16.67 -18.96 -3.69
CA TYR A 19 15.56 -18.13 -3.30
C TYR A 19 15.12 -17.40 -4.58
N ALA A 20 14.02 -17.86 -5.15
CA ALA A 20 13.36 -17.10 -6.20
C ALA A 20 13.08 -15.74 -5.60
N GLN A 21 13.90 -14.76 -5.94
CA GLN A 21 13.60 -13.37 -5.56
C GLN A 21 12.20 -13.09 -6.09
N PRO A 22 11.30 -12.54 -5.28
CA PRO A 22 9.98 -12.16 -5.76
C PRO A 22 10.19 -11.32 -7.02
N LYS A 23 9.57 -11.73 -8.11
CA LYS A 23 9.72 -11.08 -9.42
C LYS A 23 9.27 -9.63 -9.23
N GLN A 24 10.21 -8.70 -9.21
CA GLN A 24 9.89 -7.27 -9.13
C GLN A 24 9.10 -6.93 -10.39
N ARG A 25 7.82 -6.60 -10.21
CA ARG A 25 6.95 -6.22 -11.31
C ARG A 25 7.18 -4.76 -11.62
N ALA A 26 7.73 -4.49 -12.79
CA ALA A 26 7.81 -3.13 -13.29
C ALA A 26 6.39 -2.66 -13.69
N GLY A 27 6.03 -1.44 -13.32
CA GLY A 27 4.74 -0.86 -13.67
C GLY A 27 4.82 0.65 -13.83
N VAL A 28 3.82 1.22 -14.48
CA VAL A 28 3.69 2.67 -14.66
C VAL A 28 2.71 3.20 -13.60
N ARG A 29 3.22 4.05 -12.72
CA ARG A 29 2.44 4.79 -11.72
C ARG A 29 2.16 6.21 -12.22
N MET A 30 0.92 6.67 -12.09
CA MET A 30 0.54 8.04 -12.38
C MET A 30 -0.38 8.56 -11.28
N GLU A 31 0.04 9.60 -10.59
CA GLU A 31 -0.78 10.27 -9.59
C GLU A 31 -1.92 11.07 -10.24
N VAL A 32 -3.11 10.96 -9.67
CA VAL A 32 -4.34 11.58 -10.20
C VAL A 32 -5.07 12.43 -9.16
N ALA A 33 -4.74 12.30 -7.89
CA ALA A 33 -5.20 13.17 -6.81
C ALA A 33 -4.24 13.09 -5.63
N ASP A 34 -4.08 14.17 -4.92
CA ASP A 34 -3.24 14.28 -3.73
C ASP A 34 -3.95 15.07 -2.61
N SER A 35 -3.46 14.90 -1.38
CA SER A 35 -3.80 15.68 -0.21
C SER A 35 -2.60 15.68 0.72
N GLU A 36 -1.99 16.83 0.91
CA GLU A 36 -0.87 17.05 1.83
C GLU A 36 -1.38 17.50 3.20
N THR A 37 -0.90 16.91 4.25
CA THR A 37 -1.21 17.30 5.63
C THR A 37 0.04 17.30 6.49
N ASP A 38 -0.01 17.96 7.65
CA ASP A 38 1.06 17.93 8.65
C ASP A 38 1.37 16.49 9.15
N HIS A 39 0.52 15.53 8.83
CA HIS A 39 0.60 14.14 9.32
C HIS A 39 0.93 13.13 8.24
N GLY A 40 1.10 13.55 7.00
CA GLY A 40 1.47 12.67 5.89
C GLY A 40 0.92 13.12 4.54
N ASP A 41 1.49 12.54 3.51
CA ASP A 41 1.13 12.76 2.12
C ASP A 41 0.26 11.60 1.67
N TYR A 42 -0.93 11.91 1.20
CA TYR A 42 -1.90 10.93 0.72
C TYR A 42 -2.12 11.17 -0.78
N SER A 43 -2.20 10.12 -1.56
CA SER A 43 -2.48 10.28 -2.98
C SER A 43 -3.35 9.15 -3.53
N ILE A 44 -4.08 9.45 -4.59
CA ILE A 44 -4.69 8.45 -5.45
C ILE A 44 -3.85 8.37 -6.72
N PHE A 45 -3.45 7.18 -7.08
CA PHE A 45 -2.70 6.94 -8.30
C PHE A 45 -3.27 5.78 -9.10
N THR A 46 -3.04 5.81 -10.41
CA THR A 46 -3.24 4.65 -11.26
C THR A 46 -1.95 3.85 -11.32
N TYR A 47 -2.09 2.55 -11.42
CA TYR A 47 -0.98 1.65 -11.68
C TYR A 47 -1.36 0.66 -12.78
N LYS A 48 -0.46 0.49 -13.73
CA LYS A 48 -0.55 -0.54 -14.77
C LYS A 48 0.73 -1.36 -14.72
N ASP A 49 0.60 -2.67 -14.52
CA ASP A 49 1.72 -3.60 -14.62
C ASP A 49 2.14 -3.70 -16.11
N THR A 50 3.43 -3.66 -16.40
CA THR A 50 3.94 -3.79 -17.76
C THR A 50 3.85 -5.21 -18.30
N ASP A 51 3.79 -6.19 -17.40
CA ASP A 51 3.81 -7.61 -17.74
C ASP A 51 2.40 -8.24 -17.85
N GLU A 52 1.35 -7.53 -17.40
CA GLU A 52 -0.04 -8.02 -17.40
C GLU A 52 -1.00 -6.98 -18.00
N ASP A 53 -1.59 -7.30 -19.14
CA ASP A 53 -2.50 -6.38 -19.85
C ASP A 53 -3.73 -5.95 -19.03
N ASP A 54 -4.17 -6.75 -18.06
CA ASP A 54 -5.38 -6.51 -17.25
C ASP A 54 -5.10 -5.92 -15.85
N SER A 55 -3.88 -5.52 -15.57
CA SER A 55 -3.46 -5.10 -14.23
C SER A 55 -3.75 -3.63 -13.88
N PHE A 56 -4.43 -2.88 -14.74
CA PHE A 56 -4.76 -1.48 -14.46
C PHE A 56 -5.69 -1.35 -13.25
N GLY A 57 -5.34 -0.47 -12.33
CA GLY A 57 -6.16 -0.17 -11.16
C GLY A 57 -5.84 1.16 -10.52
N TYR A 58 -6.79 1.63 -9.71
CA TYR A 58 -6.66 2.79 -8.85
C TYR A 58 -6.28 2.36 -7.44
N TYR A 59 -5.34 3.07 -6.85
CA TYR A 59 -4.84 2.81 -5.50
C TYR A 59 -4.84 4.09 -4.69
N LEU A 60 -5.24 4.00 -3.43
CA LEU A 60 -5.07 5.04 -2.43
C LEU A 60 -3.76 4.75 -1.68
N SER A 61 -2.80 5.66 -1.77
CA SER A 61 -1.63 5.69 -0.91
C SER A 61 -2.01 6.27 0.45
N LEU A 62 -1.66 5.55 1.51
CA LEU A 62 -1.85 5.98 2.90
C LEU A 62 -0.64 6.73 3.47
N GLY A 63 0.27 7.14 2.58
CA GLY A 63 1.50 7.80 2.95
C GLY A 63 2.59 6.83 3.42
N ARG A 64 3.72 7.39 3.80
CA ARG A 64 4.86 6.64 4.31
C ARG A 64 4.61 6.22 5.74
N VAL A 65 4.67 4.95 5.99
CA VAL A 65 4.58 4.42 7.34
C VAL A 65 5.94 4.52 8.00
N ASN A 66 6.06 5.40 8.96
CA ASN A 66 7.22 5.42 9.83
C ASN A 66 7.20 4.16 10.71
N ASN A 67 8.03 3.20 10.38
CA ASN A 67 8.36 2.10 11.26
C ASN A 67 9.28 2.63 12.37
N THR A 68 8.72 3.19 13.40
CA THR A 68 9.44 3.38 14.67
C THR A 68 9.51 2.04 15.39
N LEU A 69 10.34 1.13 14.90
CA LEU A 69 10.80 0.01 15.70
C LEU A 69 12.21 0.35 16.14
N GLY A 70 12.35 0.62 17.44
CA GLY A 70 13.49 1.10 18.16
C GLY A 70 14.80 0.31 18.11
N ALA A 71 15.03 -0.53 17.10
CA ALA A 71 16.31 -1.14 16.84
C ALA A 71 17.22 -0.23 16.00
N ASP A 72 16.64 0.63 15.17
CA ASP A 72 17.41 1.49 14.25
C ASP A 72 17.90 2.76 14.96
N GLU A 73 17.23 3.21 16.02
CA GLU A 73 17.70 4.31 16.86
C GLU A 73 18.96 3.97 17.67
N ILE A 74 19.14 2.69 18.06
CA ILE A 74 20.28 2.24 18.87
C ILE A 74 21.58 2.21 18.06
N LEU A 75 21.50 2.03 16.74
CA LEU A 75 22.67 1.91 15.87
C LEU A 75 22.97 3.16 15.07
N GLY A 76 22.19 4.22 15.18
CA GLY A 76 22.40 5.48 14.46
C GLY A 76 22.31 5.34 12.93
N VAL A 77 21.76 4.24 12.44
CA VAL A 77 21.54 3.99 11.00
C VAL A 77 20.06 4.24 10.71
N ASN A 78 19.76 5.41 10.17
CA ASN A 78 18.44 5.73 9.61
C ASN A 78 18.20 4.88 8.35
N VAL A 79 17.95 3.60 8.52
CA VAL A 79 17.37 2.77 7.47
C VAL A 79 15.88 3.06 7.46
N GLN A 80 15.49 4.13 6.78
CA GLN A 80 14.10 4.38 6.44
C GLN A 80 13.67 3.31 5.43
N ASN A 81 13.21 2.18 5.92
CA ASN A 81 12.38 1.29 5.11
C ASN A 81 11.03 2.00 4.92
N ILE A 82 10.98 2.81 3.90
CA ILE A 82 9.79 3.56 3.51
C ILE A 82 8.92 2.59 2.71
N ASP A 83 8.17 1.75 3.41
CA ASP A 83 7.12 0.97 2.77
C ASP A 83 5.87 1.85 2.71
N GLU A 84 5.49 2.20 1.53
CA GLU A 84 4.20 2.83 1.26
C GLU A 84 3.13 1.75 1.24
N VAL A 85 2.05 1.94 1.96
CA VAL A 85 0.89 1.04 1.93
C VAL A 85 -0.21 1.64 1.09
N THR A 86 -0.78 0.81 0.25
CA THR A 86 -1.84 1.22 -0.66
C THR A 86 -3.10 0.39 -0.45
N ILE A 87 -4.24 1.02 -0.67
CA ILE A 87 -5.56 0.39 -0.72
C ILE A 87 -6.03 0.36 -2.17
N TRP A 88 -6.42 -0.80 -2.66
CA TRP A 88 -6.99 -0.92 -3.99
C TRP A 88 -8.41 -0.35 -4.03
N LEU A 89 -8.64 0.61 -4.91
CA LEU A 89 -9.92 1.30 -5.04
C LEU A 89 -10.82 0.70 -6.12
N GLY A 90 -10.25 0.05 -7.13
CA GLY A 90 -10.98 -0.51 -8.26
C GLY A 90 -10.24 -0.39 -9.59
N SER A 91 -10.81 -0.97 -10.64
CA SER A 91 -10.28 -0.92 -12.00
C SER A 91 -10.87 0.21 -12.85
N THR A 92 -11.94 0.83 -12.38
CA THR A 92 -12.64 1.92 -13.06
C THR A 92 -12.77 3.14 -12.14
N THR A 93 -13.02 4.31 -12.73
CA THR A 93 -13.26 5.56 -11.99
C THR A 93 -14.48 5.46 -11.08
N ASP A 94 -15.53 4.78 -11.53
CA ASP A 94 -16.76 4.62 -10.75
C ASP A 94 -16.52 3.73 -9.54
N GLU A 95 -15.85 2.58 -9.73
CA GLU A 95 -15.46 1.71 -8.62
C GLU A 95 -14.58 2.45 -7.60
N ALA A 96 -13.63 3.26 -8.06
CA ALA A 96 -12.75 4.02 -7.18
C ALA A 96 -13.54 5.09 -6.39
N LEU A 97 -14.48 5.79 -7.02
CA LEU A 97 -15.34 6.76 -6.35
C LEU A 97 -16.29 6.10 -5.34
N ASP A 98 -16.82 4.93 -5.67
CA ASP A 98 -17.67 4.13 -4.78
C ASP A 98 -16.87 3.62 -3.57
N MET A 99 -15.64 3.13 -3.80
CA MET A 99 -14.77 2.70 -2.70
C MET A 99 -14.41 3.86 -1.76
N LEU A 100 -14.10 5.05 -2.30
CA LEU A 100 -13.89 6.26 -1.48
C LEU A 100 -15.16 6.65 -0.72
N GLY A 101 -16.35 6.43 -1.30
CA GLY A 101 -17.64 6.57 -0.63
C GLY A 101 -17.76 5.63 0.58
N ARG A 102 -17.51 4.35 0.37
CA ARG A 102 -17.52 3.33 1.44
C ARG A 102 -16.51 3.63 2.55
N ILE A 103 -15.32 4.13 2.22
CA ILE A 103 -14.35 4.58 3.23
C ILE A 103 -14.91 5.77 4.03
N LEU A 104 -15.64 6.70 3.40
CA LEU A 104 -16.29 7.81 4.10
C LEU A 104 -17.41 7.33 5.04
N ASP A 105 -18.16 6.32 4.63
CA ASP A 105 -19.27 5.78 5.43
C ASP A 105 -18.76 5.12 6.72
N LEU A 106 -17.53 4.58 6.74
CA LEU A 106 -16.93 4.03 7.97
C LEU A 106 -16.78 5.04 9.11
N TYR A 107 -16.72 6.34 8.81
CA TYR A 107 -16.69 7.35 9.87
C TYR A 107 -18.02 7.49 10.63
N ASP A 108 -19.08 6.95 10.09
CA ASP A 108 -20.42 6.97 10.71
C ASP A 108 -20.69 5.64 11.47
N GLU A 109 -19.85 4.60 11.26
CA GLU A 109 -19.87 3.34 11.98
C GLU A 109 -19.38 3.49 13.44
N ASP A 110 -19.71 2.50 14.29
CA ASP A 110 -19.29 2.48 15.69
C ASP A 110 -17.76 2.35 15.82
N VAL A 111 -17.24 2.89 16.93
CA VAL A 111 -15.81 2.72 17.30
C VAL A 111 -15.53 1.22 17.47
N ASP A 112 -14.33 0.81 17.08
CA ASP A 112 -13.86 -0.58 17.02
C ASP A 112 -14.48 -1.44 15.88
N THR A 113 -15.34 -0.86 15.04
CA THR A 113 -15.74 -1.51 13.78
C THR A 113 -14.51 -1.77 12.93
N SER A 114 -14.39 -2.99 12.43
CA SER A 114 -13.23 -3.46 11.66
C SER A 114 -13.65 -3.97 10.29
N VAL A 115 -12.95 -3.55 9.25
CA VAL A 115 -13.19 -3.93 7.84
C VAL A 115 -11.86 -4.23 7.16
N GLU A 116 -11.84 -5.26 6.32
CA GLU A 116 -10.66 -5.61 5.53
C GLU A 116 -10.67 -4.94 4.15
N PHE A 117 -9.51 -4.41 3.75
CA PHE A 117 -9.27 -3.84 2.45
C PHE A 117 -8.15 -4.59 1.72
N ARG A 118 -8.34 -4.79 0.44
CA ARG A 118 -7.27 -5.24 -0.44
C ARG A 118 -6.31 -4.09 -0.71
N GLY A 119 -5.02 -4.40 -0.80
CA GLY A 119 -4.00 -3.42 -1.11
C GLY A 119 -2.72 -4.08 -1.57
N ARG A 120 -1.67 -3.28 -1.68
CA ARG A 120 -0.31 -3.73 -1.96
C ARG A 120 0.65 -2.84 -1.19
N SER A 121 1.80 -3.35 -0.80
CA SER A 121 2.92 -2.52 -0.39
C SER A 121 3.66 -1.98 -1.62
N VAL A 122 4.31 -0.84 -1.45
CA VAL A 122 5.19 -0.26 -2.45
C VAL A 122 6.61 -0.31 -1.88
N ASN A 123 7.51 -0.97 -2.57
CA ASN A 123 8.91 -1.06 -2.14
C ASN A 123 9.66 0.27 -2.34
N GLY A 124 10.87 0.36 -1.81
CA GLY A 124 11.70 1.56 -1.91
C GLY A 124 12.04 2.01 -3.34
N ALA A 125 11.85 1.16 -4.36
CA ALA A 125 12.00 1.48 -5.77
C ALA A 125 10.69 1.96 -6.43
N GLY A 126 9.57 2.03 -5.67
CA GLY A 126 8.27 2.49 -6.16
C GLY A 126 7.45 1.41 -6.90
N HIS A 127 7.85 0.15 -6.82
CA HIS A 127 7.09 -0.95 -7.42
C HIS A 127 6.07 -1.52 -6.46
N LEU A 128 4.88 -1.83 -6.98
CA LEU A 128 3.87 -2.56 -6.22
C LEU A 128 4.31 -4.01 -6.01
N GLU A 129 4.26 -4.44 -4.75
CA GLU A 129 4.54 -5.81 -4.34
C GLU A 129 3.30 -6.70 -4.46
N GLU A 130 3.40 -7.94 -3.99
CA GLU A 130 2.28 -8.88 -3.97
C GLU A 130 1.06 -8.31 -3.24
N PRO A 131 -0.15 -8.75 -3.63
CA PRO A 131 -1.38 -8.33 -2.96
C PRO A 131 -1.33 -8.63 -1.46
N THR A 132 -1.76 -7.68 -0.67
CA THR A 132 -1.87 -7.81 0.79
C THR A 132 -3.25 -7.37 1.26
N THR A 133 -3.57 -7.66 2.51
CA THR A 133 -4.81 -7.22 3.17
C THR A 133 -4.46 -6.29 4.31
N SER A 134 -5.14 -5.15 4.37
CA SER A 134 -5.07 -4.22 5.49
C SER A 134 -6.37 -4.27 6.27
N THR A 135 -6.26 -4.35 7.59
CA THR A 135 -7.43 -4.24 8.49
C THR A 135 -7.62 -2.76 8.84
N CYS A 136 -8.76 -2.21 8.50
CA CYS A 136 -9.16 -0.85 8.88
C CYS A 136 -10.01 -0.90 10.14
N VAL A 137 -9.64 -0.13 11.15
CA VAL A 137 -10.37 -0.02 12.42
C VAL A 137 -10.83 1.43 12.62
N VAL A 138 -12.10 1.62 12.98
CA VAL A 138 -12.66 2.91 13.35
C VAL A 138 -12.22 3.28 14.76
N GLU A 139 -11.47 4.36 14.92
CA GLU A 139 -10.97 4.82 16.23
C GLU A 139 -11.52 6.17 16.63
N LYS A 140 -11.70 6.35 17.94
CA LYS A 140 -12.00 7.65 18.52
C LYS A 140 -10.72 8.49 18.66
N LYS A 141 -10.76 9.74 18.20
CA LYS A 141 -9.67 10.71 18.42
C LYS A 141 -9.73 11.28 19.84
N THR A 142 -8.55 11.59 20.40
CA THR A 142 -8.43 12.19 21.74
C THR A 142 -9.18 13.52 21.88
N LEU A 143 -9.17 14.36 20.83
CA LEU A 143 -9.83 15.66 20.79
C LEU A 143 -11.25 15.61 20.20
N GLY A 144 -11.85 14.41 20.14
CA GLY A 144 -13.17 14.17 19.56
C GLY A 144 -13.15 13.86 18.08
N GLY A 145 -14.27 13.27 17.59
CA GLY A 145 -14.38 12.75 16.23
C GLY A 145 -13.76 11.37 16.06
N LYS A 146 -13.76 10.88 14.82
CA LYS A 146 -13.25 9.55 14.46
C LYS A 146 -12.10 9.66 13.46
N ARG A 147 -11.24 8.65 13.42
CA ARG A 147 -10.25 8.40 12.40
C ARG A 147 -10.27 6.93 12.01
N LEU A 148 -9.76 6.60 10.86
CA LEU A 148 -9.53 5.23 10.44
C LEU A 148 -8.05 4.90 10.68
N ARG A 149 -7.80 3.75 11.32
CA ARG A 149 -6.48 3.17 11.47
C ARG A 149 -6.40 1.94 10.59
N PHE A 150 -5.49 1.97 9.63
CA PHE A 150 -5.16 0.83 8.79
C PHE A 150 -3.99 0.09 9.39
N LEU A 151 -4.18 -1.22 9.60
CA LEU A 151 -3.18 -2.14 10.15
C LEU A 151 -2.74 -3.08 9.03
N PHE A 152 -1.46 -3.29 8.89
CA PHE A 152 -0.91 -4.26 7.95
C PHE A 152 0.21 -5.04 8.60
N LYS A 153 0.24 -6.32 8.28
CA LYS A 153 1.29 -7.22 8.74
C LYS A 153 2.53 -7.04 7.87
N LYS A 154 3.68 -6.97 8.52
CA LYS A 154 5.00 -7.01 7.92
C LYS A 154 5.76 -8.20 8.46
N ASP A 155 6.83 -8.60 7.77
CA ASP A 155 7.70 -9.69 8.20
C ASP A 155 8.30 -9.47 9.60
N LYS A 156 8.45 -8.22 10.03
CA LYS A 156 9.04 -7.81 11.31
C LYS A 156 8.12 -6.92 12.15
N GLY A 157 6.82 -7.20 12.18
CA GLY A 157 5.87 -6.48 13.04
C GLY A 157 4.63 -5.97 12.31
N GLU A 158 3.91 -5.06 12.96
CA GLU A 158 2.73 -4.41 12.39
C GLU A 158 3.06 -2.96 12.03
N GLY A 159 2.68 -2.56 10.82
CA GLY A 159 2.63 -1.16 10.43
C GLY A 159 1.23 -0.61 10.60
N HIS A 160 1.11 0.71 10.79
CA HIS A 160 -0.18 1.37 10.80
C HIS A 160 -0.13 2.72 10.08
N ALA A 161 -1.25 3.08 9.46
CA ALA A 161 -1.47 4.41 8.90
C ALA A 161 -2.80 4.94 9.37
N PHE A 162 -2.91 6.26 9.46
CA PHE A 162 -4.15 6.91 9.87
C PHE A 162 -4.74 7.68 8.70
N LEU A 163 -6.06 7.69 8.61
CA LEU A 163 -6.79 8.44 7.61
C LEU A 163 -7.89 9.24 8.28
N THR A 164 -8.04 10.51 7.91
CA THR A 164 -9.09 11.39 8.46
C THR A 164 -10.19 11.61 7.44
N LYS A 165 -11.43 11.89 7.92
CA LYS A 165 -12.58 12.16 7.05
C LYS A 165 -12.32 13.34 6.10
N ALA A 166 -11.56 14.34 6.55
CA ALA A 166 -11.22 15.51 5.76
C ALA A 166 -10.36 15.13 4.55
N VAL A 167 -9.28 14.35 4.78
CA VAL A 167 -8.38 13.86 3.72
C VAL A 167 -9.14 13.06 2.67
N VAL A 168 -10.01 12.12 3.09
CA VAL A 168 -10.78 11.32 2.12
C VAL A 168 -11.71 12.19 1.28
N LYS A 169 -12.37 13.19 1.88
CA LYS A 169 -13.22 14.13 1.15
C LYS A 169 -12.45 14.96 0.13
N GLU A 170 -11.28 15.43 0.52
CA GLU A 170 -10.40 16.20 -0.35
C GLU A 170 -9.91 15.34 -1.53
N LEU A 171 -9.33 14.18 -1.26
CA LEU A 171 -8.91 13.24 -2.29
C LEU A 171 -10.05 12.88 -3.26
N ARG A 172 -11.24 12.60 -2.73
CA ARG A 172 -12.41 12.30 -3.57
C ARG A 172 -12.80 13.48 -4.45
N THR A 173 -12.67 14.70 -3.95
CA THR A 173 -12.98 15.93 -4.70
C THR A 173 -11.94 16.14 -5.80
N ASN A 174 -10.65 16.07 -5.46
CA ASN A 174 -9.55 16.24 -6.39
C ASN A 174 -9.58 15.17 -7.48
N PHE A 175 -9.87 13.92 -7.11
CA PHE A 175 -10.03 12.83 -8.08
C PHE A 175 -11.19 13.08 -9.06
N LYS A 176 -12.36 13.54 -8.59
CA LYS A 176 -13.48 13.92 -9.48
C LYS A 176 -13.11 15.04 -10.44
N ILE A 177 -12.32 15.99 -9.99
CA ILE A 177 -11.82 17.09 -10.82
C ILE A 177 -10.88 16.56 -11.89
N ASP A 178 -9.92 15.69 -11.53
CA ASP A 178 -8.97 15.12 -12.49
C ASP A 178 -9.68 14.25 -13.54
N VAL A 179 -10.64 13.41 -13.14
CA VAL A 179 -11.46 12.62 -14.07
C VAL A 179 -12.18 13.50 -15.08
N LYS A 180 -12.71 14.64 -14.63
CA LYS A 180 -13.42 15.59 -15.50
C LYS A 180 -12.49 16.33 -16.45
N LEU A 181 -11.32 16.75 -15.98
CA LEU A 181 -10.36 17.54 -16.76
C LEU A 181 -9.51 16.68 -17.69
N HIS A 182 -9.23 15.45 -17.28
CA HIS A 182 -8.32 14.55 -17.98
C HIS A 182 -8.94 13.17 -18.29
N PRO A 183 -10.11 13.08 -18.94
CA PRO A 183 -10.83 11.81 -19.13
C PRO A 183 -9.98 10.74 -19.84
N LYS A 184 -9.05 11.15 -20.72
CA LYS A 184 -8.16 10.22 -21.45
C LYS A 184 -7.18 9.46 -20.54
N ARG A 185 -6.85 9.98 -19.35
CA ARG A 185 -5.98 9.31 -18.39
C ARG A 185 -6.65 8.12 -17.70
N HIS A 186 -7.98 8.14 -17.68
CA HIS A 186 -8.82 7.19 -16.95
C HIS A 186 -9.42 6.12 -17.87
N HIS A 187 -9.15 6.16 -19.16
CA HIS A 187 -9.59 5.10 -20.07
C HIS A 187 -8.52 4.01 -20.18
N LYS A 188 -8.96 2.77 -19.93
CA LYS A 188 -8.16 1.58 -20.23
C LYS A 188 -7.90 1.56 -21.75
N LYS A 189 -6.64 1.69 -22.16
CA LYS A 189 -6.25 1.46 -23.56
C LYS A 189 -5.94 0.00 -23.75
#